data_f494d440922a5441072528d9a89d69be
#
_entry.id   f494d440922a5441072528d9a89d69be
#
_cell.length_a   1.000
_cell.length_b   1.000
_cell.length_c   1.000
_cell.angle_alpha   90.00
_cell.angle_beta   90.00
_cell.angle_gamma   90.00
#
_symmetry.space_group_name_H-M   'P 1'
#
loop_
_entity.id
_entity.type
_entity.pdbx_description
1 polymer ?
#
loop_
_entity_poly.entity_id
_entity_poly.type
_entity_poly.pdbx_seq_one_letter_code
_entity_poly.pdbx_strand_id
1 'polypeptide(L)' 'MDIEQRKKIIDEKLALTGETINSWSKKNSLDHRLVIDLINGKLRGTRGVSLNARTKIEDHFGYIFDE' A
#
# COMPACT_ATOMS: atom_id res chain seq x y z
N MET A 1 11.12 -7.32 -4.57
CA MET A 1 11.29 -6.47 -3.36
C MET A 1 10.69 -7.20 -2.18
N ASP A 2 11.41 -7.32 -1.08
CA ASP A 2 10.86 -8.00 0.08
C ASP A 2 9.91 -7.08 0.88
N ILE A 3 9.21 -7.68 1.84
CA ILE A 3 8.18 -6.97 2.60
C ILE A 3 8.77 -5.85 3.44
N GLU A 4 9.96 -6.05 4.00
CA GLU A 4 10.60 -5.01 4.81
C GLU A 4 10.99 -3.79 3.99
N GLN A 5 11.51 -3.99 2.80
CA GLN A 5 11.83 -2.90 1.89
C GLN A 5 10.57 -2.16 1.46
N ARG A 6 9.50 -2.90 1.18
CA ARG A 6 8.22 -2.33 0.82
C ARG A 6 7.68 -1.43 1.93
N LYS A 7 7.70 -1.92 3.16
CA LYS A 7 7.26 -1.14 4.31
C LYS A 7 8.11 0.10 4.52
N LYS A 8 9.42 -0.02 4.34
CA LYS A 8 10.33 1.11 4.49
C LYS A 8 10.02 2.22 3.49
N ILE A 9 9.80 1.87 2.23
CA ILE A 9 9.44 2.84 1.20
C ILE A 9 8.16 3.57 1.56
N ILE A 10 7.15 2.81 2.00
CA ILE A 10 5.86 3.38 2.37
C ILE A 10 6.02 4.31 3.57
N ASP A 11 6.73 3.88 4.60
CA ASP A 11 6.94 4.68 5.80
C ASP A 11 7.68 5.98 5.49
N GLU A 12 8.70 5.92 4.65
CA GLU A 12 9.46 7.11 4.27
C GLU A 12 8.58 8.11 3.53
N LYS A 13 7.76 7.65 2.60
CA LYS A 13 6.87 8.54 1.86
C LYS A 13 5.78 9.13 2.75
N LEU A 14 5.21 8.35 3.63
CA LEU A 14 4.19 8.84 4.56
C LEU A 14 4.77 9.86 5.52
N ALA A 15 6.00 9.65 5.96
CA ALA A 15 6.67 10.59 6.86
C ALA A 15 6.85 11.97 6.23
N LEU A 16 7.05 12.04 4.91
CA LEU A 16 7.20 13.31 4.21
C LEU A 16 5.94 14.18 4.29
N THR A 17 4.78 13.56 4.39
CA THR A 17 3.50 14.27 4.46
C THR A 17 2.88 14.25 5.86
N GLY A 18 3.53 13.58 6.81
CA GLY A 18 3.01 13.43 8.17
C GLY A 18 1.80 12.50 8.27
N GLU A 19 1.61 11.64 7.29
CA GLU A 19 0.47 10.71 7.27
C GLU A 19 0.85 9.35 7.85
N THR A 20 -0.18 8.62 8.30
CA THR A 20 -0.05 7.21 8.66
C THR A 20 -0.69 6.37 7.55
N ILE A 21 -0.41 5.07 7.54
CA ILE A 21 -1.04 4.18 6.55
C ILE A 21 -2.55 4.14 6.74
N ASN A 22 -3.03 4.27 7.97
CA ASN A 22 -4.45 4.31 8.26
C ASN A 22 -5.09 5.57 7.67
N SER A 23 -4.51 6.74 7.90
CA SER A 23 -5.05 7.99 7.37
C SER A 23 -4.98 8.04 5.85
N TRP A 24 -3.88 7.55 5.28
CA TRP A 24 -3.74 7.46 3.83
C TRP A 24 -4.81 6.56 3.21
N SER A 25 -5.07 5.41 3.83
CA SER A 25 -6.09 4.48 3.36
C SER A 25 -7.47 5.11 3.36
N LYS A 26 -7.83 5.79 4.43
CA LYS A 26 -9.12 6.48 4.53
C LYS A 26 -9.25 7.57 3.47
N LYS A 27 -8.20 8.34 3.28
CA LYS A 27 -8.16 9.42 2.30
C LYS A 27 -8.40 8.90 0.88
N ASN A 28 -7.96 7.68 0.61
CA ASN A 28 -8.12 7.06 -0.70
C ASN A 28 -9.34 6.13 -0.78
N SER A 29 -10.18 6.15 0.22
CA SER A 29 -11.39 5.32 0.31
C SER A 29 -11.07 3.83 0.26
N LEU A 30 -9.98 3.44 0.89
CA LEU A 30 -9.54 2.05 0.95
C LEU A 30 -9.71 1.48 2.35
N ASP A 31 -9.96 0.18 2.41
CA ASP A 31 -9.99 -0.54 3.68
C ASP A 31 -8.54 -0.68 4.18
N HIS A 32 -8.28 -0.15 5.38
CA HIS A 32 -6.97 -0.20 6.01
C HIS A 32 -6.42 -1.62 6.11
N ARG A 33 -7.27 -2.57 6.47
CA ARG A 33 -6.87 -3.97 6.61
C ARG A 33 -6.45 -4.56 5.26
N LEU A 34 -7.20 -4.23 4.22
CA LEU A 34 -6.89 -4.67 2.86
C LEU A 34 -5.53 -4.14 2.42
N VAL A 35 -5.26 -2.87 2.70
CA VAL A 35 -3.98 -2.25 2.37
C VAL A 35 -2.84 -2.95 3.10
N ILE A 36 -3.01 -3.21 4.38
CA ILE A 36 -2.00 -3.90 5.19
C ILE A 36 -1.74 -5.32 4.67
N ASP A 37 -2.81 -6.05 4.31
CA ASP A 37 -2.66 -7.40 3.78
C ASP A 37 -1.90 -7.41 2.45
N LEU A 38 -2.14 -6.41 1.60
CA LEU A 38 -1.38 -6.26 0.36
C LEU A 38 0.09 -5.98 0.62
N ILE A 39 0.37 -5.08 1.53
CA ILE A 39 1.75 -4.72 1.89
C ILE A 39 2.49 -5.92 2.47
N ASN A 40 1.83 -6.71 3.30
CA ASN A 40 2.44 -7.89 3.93
C ASN A 40 2.48 -9.13 3.03
N GLY A 41 1.97 -9.02 1.81
CA GLY A 41 1.99 -10.12 0.87
C GLY A 41 0.94 -11.20 1.11
N LYS A 42 -0.06 -10.91 1.95
CA LYS A 42 -1.16 -11.86 2.20
C LYS A 42 -2.16 -11.88 1.05
N LEU A 43 -2.25 -10.78 0.31
CA LEU A 43 -3.10 -10.65 -0.88
C LEU A 43 -2.22 -10.25 -2.06
N ARG A 44 -2.55 -10.77 -3.24
CA ARG A 44 -1.81 -10.45 -4.45
C ARG A 44 -2.30 -9.18 -5.15
N GLY A 45 -3.56 -8.83 -4.95
CA GLY A 45 -4.13 -7.66 -5.61
C GLY A 45 -4.32 -7.84 -7.11
N THR A 46 -4.79 -8.99 -7.51
CA THR A 46 -4.92 -9.33 -8.93
C THR A 46 -6.31 -9.09 -9.51
N ARG A 47 -7.31 -8.84 -8.67
CA ARG A 47 -8.67 -8.57 -9.15
C ARG A 47 -9.54 -7.97 -8.05
N GLY A 48 -10.65 -7.33 -8.47
CA GLY A 48 -11.63 -6.77 -7.57
C GLY A 48 -11.09 -5.60 -6.76
N VAL A 49 -11.55 -5.47 -5.52
CA VAL A 49 -11.14 -4.38 -4.64
C VAL A 49 -9.65 -4.43 -4.31
N SER A 50 -9.07 -5.62 -4.26
CA SER A 50 -7.63 -5.74 -3.98
C SER A 50 -6.79 -5.19 -5.12
N LEU A 51 -7.20 -5.38 -6.37
CA LEU A 51 -6.52 -4.79 -7.52
C LEU A 51 -6.64 -3.27 -7.50
N ASN A 52 -7.81 -2.75 -7.18
CA ASN A 52 -8.02 -1.32 -7.06
C ASN A 52 -7.12 -0.71 -5.99
N ALA A 53 -7.04 -1.35 -4.83
CA ALA A 53 -6.18 -0.89 -3.75
C ALA A 53 -4.71 -0.94 -4.15
N ARG A 54 -4.27 -2.03 -4.79
CA ARG A 54 -2.91 -2.17 -5.27
C ARG A 54 -2.55 -1.06 -6.26
N THR A 55 -3.44 -0.77 -7.20
CA THR A 55 -3.22 0.28 -8.20
C THR A 55 -3.03 1.63 -7.54
N LYS A 56 -3.86 1.96 -6.55
CA LYS A 56 -3.74 3.22 -5.83
C LYS A 56 -2.43 3.31 -5.05
N ILE A 57 -2.02 2.22 -4.45
CA ILE A 57 -0.74 2.16 -3.73
C ILE A 57 0.41 2.36 -4.70
N GLU A 58 0.39 1.72 -5.84
CA GLU A 58 1.44 1.87 -6.86
C GLU A 58 1.49 3.28 -7.42
N ASP A 59 0.35 3.92 -7.62
CA ASP A 59 0.30 5.29 -8.10
C ASP A 59 0.95 6.28 -7.12
N HIS A 60 0.85 6.00 -5.84
CA HIS A 60 1.37 6.91 -4.82
C HIS A 60 2.80 6.55 -4.39
N PHE A 61 3.09 5.26 -4.20
CA PHE A 61 4.37 4.80 -3.66
C PHE A 61 5.32 4.22 -4.70
N GLY A 62 4.88 4.06 -5.94
CA GLY A 62 5.65 3.41 -6.99
C GLY A 62 5.42 1.91 -7.02
N TYR A 63 6.15 1.23 -7.89
CA TYR A 63 5.95 -0.21 -8.10
C TYR A 63 6.65 -1.04 -7.04
N ILE A 64 6.08 -1.04 -5.84
CA ILE A 64 6.63 -1.78 -4.70
C ILE A 64 6.17 -3.24 -4.66
N PHE A 65 5.17 -3.59 -5.47
CA PHE A 65 4.67 -4.97 -5.58
C PHE A 65 5.37 -5.67 -6.74
N ASP A 66 6.65 -5.80 -6.60
CA ASP A 66 7.47 -6.44 -7.61
C ASP A 66 7.27 -7.95 -7.58
N GLU A 67 6.94 -8.53 -8.71
CA GLU A 67 6.77 -9.98 -8.84
C GLU A 67 7.69 -10.55 -9.90
#